data_4ac84518d578ceeecccfdcad2c842d73
#
_entry.id   4ac84518d578ceeecccfdcad2c842d73
#
_cell.length_a   1.000
_cell.length_b   1.000
_cell.length_c   1.000
_cell.angle_alpha   90.00
_cell.angle_beta   90.00
_cell.angle_gamma   90.00
#
_symmetry.space_group_name_H-M   'P 1'
#
loop_
_entity.id
_entity.type
_entity.pdbx_description
1 polymer ?
#
loop_
_entity_poly.entity_id
_entity_poly.type
_entity_poly.pdbx_seq_one_letter_code
_entity_poly.pdbx_strand_id
1 'polypeptide(L)' 'LMLNIRATGISGLSFASQLLDVKKIAVMPGESFGEAASGHVRISLTLEDNKFAETFRSVCEFASDLSLEKDKKDRVQN' A
#
# COMPACT_ATOMS: atom_id res chain seq x y z
N LEU A 1 -12.14 3.45 0.94
CA LEU A 1 -11.60 2.09 1.01
C LEU A 1 -10.25 2.10 1.70
N MET A 2 -10.10 1.25 2.71
CA MET A 2 -8.86 1.12 3.47
C MET A 2 -8.20 -0.21 3.14
N LEU A 3 -6.93 -0.18 2.83
CA LEU A 3 -6.15 -1.38 2.53
C LEU A 3 -5.15 -1.62 3.65
N ASN A 4 -5.15 -2.83 4.21
CA ASN A 4 -4.18 -3.25 5.23
C ASN A 4 -2.86 -3.61 4.55
N ILE A 5 -1.78 -2.92 4.90
CA ILE A 5 -0.47 -3.12 4.29
C ILE A 5 0.57 -3.60 5.30
N ARG A 6 0.14 -4.13 6.44
CA ARG A 6 1.07 -4.55 7.50
C ARG A 6 2.05 -5.62 7.02
N ALA A 7 1.61 -6.49 6.12
CA ALA A 7 2.47 -7.55 5.57
C ALA A 7 3.67 -7.00 4.78
N THR A 8 3.61 -5.76 4.31
CA THR A 8 4.73 -5.13 3.59
C THR A 8 5.90 -4.79 4.50
N GLY A 9 5.65 -4.67 5.80
CA GLY A 9 6.68 -4.32 6.76
C GLY A 9 7.03 -2.84 6.80
N ILE A 10 6.34 -1.99 6.07
CA ILE A 10 6.57 -0.55 6.05
C ILE A 10 5.33 0.20 6.51
N SER A 11 5.50 1.46 6.92
CA SER A 11 4.40 2.29 7.38
C SER A 11 3.50 2.71 6.20
N GLY A 12 2.28 3.16 6.52
CA GLY A 12 1.38 3.69 5.50
C GLY A 12 1.97 4.90 4.78
N LEU A 13 2.68 5.75 5.52
CA LEU A 13 3.33 6.92 4.93
C LEU A 13 4.42 6.51 3.93
N SER A 14 5.25 5.55 4.31
CA SER A 14 6.30 5.03 3.43
C SER A 14 5.70 4.33 2.20
N PHE A 15 4.67 3.53 2.40
CA PHE A 15 3.96 2.85 1.32
C PHE A 15 3.38 3.86 0.33
N ALA A 16 2.69 4.89 0.84
CA ALA A 16 2.09 5.92 0.00
C ALA A 16 3.14 6.67 -0.82
N SER A 17 4.28 6.99 -0.21
CA SER A 17 5.38 7.68 -0.87
C SER A 17 5.97 6.84 -1.99
N GLN A 18 6.24 5.57 -1.73
CA GLN A 18 6.81 4.66 -2.73
C GLN A 18 5.83 4.39 -3.87
N LEU A 19 4.55 4.24 -3.55
CA LEU A 19 3.51 3.99 -4.55
C LEU A 19 3.40 5.17 -5.51
N LEU A 20 3.44 6.38 -4.98
CA LEU A 20 3.41 7.59 -5.80
C LEU A 20 4.62 7.67 -6.71
N ASP A 21 5.79 7.34 -6.18
CA ASP A 21 7.04 7.42 -6.92
C ASP A 21 7.12 6.36 -8.04
N VAL A 22 6.77 5.13 -7.74
CA VAL A 22 6.92 3.98 -8.64
C VAL A 22 5.74 3.84 -9.60
N LYS A 23 4.52 3.91 -9.09
CA LYS A 23 3.30 3.66 -9.87
C LYS A 23 2.55 4.94 -10.25
N LYS A 24 2.96 6.08 -9.71
CA LYS A 24 2.29 7.37 -9.92
C LYS A 24 0.84 7.36 -9.43
N ILE A 25 0.59 6.61 -8.36
CA ILE A 25 -0.74 6.50 -7.74
C ILE A 25 -0.68 7.17 -6.38
N ALA A 26 -1.58 8.13 -6.13
CA ALA A 26 -1.66 8.83 -4.85
C ALA A 26 -2.67 8.15 -3.93
N VAL A 27 -2.23 7.81 -2.72
CA VAL A 27 -3.11 7.27 -1.68
C VAL A 27 -2.81 8.03 -0.38
N MET A 28 -3.74 7.98 0.57
CA MET A 28 -3.55 8.63 1.87
C MET A 28 -3.03 7.61 2.88
N PRO A 29 -1.94 7.93 3.62
CA PRO A 29 -1.49 7.02 4.67
C PRO A 29 -2.51 6.96 5.81
N GLY A 30 -2.73 5.76 6.34
CA GLY A 30 -3.70 5.55 7.42
C GLY A 30 -3.35 6.33 8.68
N GLU A 31 -2.07 6.56 8.93
CA GLU A 31 -1.61 7.32 10.09
C GLU A 31 -2.22 8.72 10.16
N SER A 32 -2.62 9.29 9.02
CA SER A 32 -3.28 10.60 8.96
C SER A 32 -4.67 10.58 9.58
N PHE A 33 -5.25 9.41 9.79
CA PHE A 33 -6.60 9.24 10.34
C PHE A 33 -6.59 8.70 11.77
N GLY A 34 -5.40 8.64 12.42
CA GLY A 34 -5.25 8.19 13.79
C GLY A 34 -4.56 6.84 13.91
N GLU A 35 -4.25 6.46 15.14
CA GLU A 35 -3.50 5.22 15.41
C GLU A 35 -4.27 3.96 14.99
N ALA A 36 -5.60 3.98 15.09
CA ALA A 36 -6.41 2.83 14.71
C ALA A 36 -6.27 2.48 13.23
N ALA A 37 -5.92 3.46 12.38
CA ALA A 37 -5.73 3.24 10.95
C ALA A 37 -4.26 3.04 10.57
N SER A 38 -3.36 2.97 11.54
CA SER A 38 -1.95 2.68 11.32
C SER A 38 -1.79 1.32 10.62
N GLY A 39 -0.87 1.22 9.68
CA GLY A 39 -0.68 0.00 8.90
C GLY A 39 -1.69 -0.17 7.76
N HIS A 40 -2.41 0.90 7.43
CA HIS A 40 -3.38 0.93 6.34
C HIS A 40 -3.12 2.12 5.44
N VAL A 41 -3.65 2.06 4.22
CA VAL A 41 -3.71 3.21 3.31
C VAL A 41 -5.13 3.38 2.83
N ARG A 42 -5.53 4.63 2.59
CA ARG A 42 -6.88 4.94 2.08
C ARG A 42 -6.80 5.21 0.59
N ILE A 43 -7.62 4.51 -0.17
CA ILE A 43 -7.72 4.65 -1.62
C ILE A 43 -8.97 5.47 -1.93
N SER A 44 -8.80 6.52 -2.75
CA SER A 44 -9.92 7.37 -3.15
C SER A 44 -10.92 6.60 -4.01
N LEU A 45 -12.21 6.83 -3.76
CA LEU A 45 -13.29 6.21 -4.52
C LEU A 45 -13.85 7.12 -5.62
N THR A 46 -13.16 8.22 -5.91
CA THR A 46 -13.63 9.21 -6.89
C THR A 46 -13.30 8.86 -8.34
N LEU A 47 -12.55 7.79 -8.57
CA LEU A 47 -12.20 7.33 -9.91
C LEU A 47 -13.37 6.63 -10.58
N GLU A 48 -13.41 6.69 -11.91
CA GLU A 48 -14.37 5.91 -12.69
C GLU A 48 -14.17 4.42 -12.41
N ASP A 49 -15.25 3.63 -12.47
CA ASP A 49 -15.23 2.22 -12.08
C ASP A 49 -14.10 1.42 -12.74
N ASN A 50 -13.91 1.59 -14.04
CA ASN A 50 -12.87 0.87 -14.76
C ASN A 50 -11.48 1.24 -14.30
N LYS A 51 -11.24 2.54 -14.14
CA LYS A 51 -9.95 3.05 -13.69
C LYS A 51 -9.70 2.68 -12.23
N PHE A 52 -10.74 2.68 -11.41
CA PHE A 52 -10.61 2.29 -10.03
C PHE A 52 -10.16 0.84 -9.90
N ALA A 53 -10.76 -0.07 -10.67
CA ALA A 53 -10.39 -1.49 -10.63
C ALA A 53 -8.93 -1.70 -11.04
N GLU A 54 -8.46 -1.03 -12.07
CA GLU A 54 -7.07 -1.11 -12.52
C GLU A 54 -6.12 -0.54 -11.47
N THR A 55 -6.47 0.62 -10.91
CA THR A 55 -5.67 1.27 -9.87
C THR A 55 -5.58 0.40 -8.64
N PHE A 56 -6.71 -0.16 -8.20
CA PHE A 56 -6.76 -1.04 -7.04
C PHE A 56 -5.88 -2.27 -7.25
N ARG A 57 -5.94 -2.87 -8.44
CA ARG A 57 -5.10 -4.02 -8.77
C ARG A 57 -3.61 -3.67 -8.69
N SER A 58 -3.23 -2.51 -9.25
CA SER A 58 -1.83 -2.05 -9.21
C SER A 58 -1.36 -1.85 -7.78
N VAL A 59 -2.20 -1.27 -6.92
CA VAL A 59 -1.86 -1.07 -5.51
C VAL A 59 -1.67 -2.42 -4.81
N CYS A 60 -2.57 -3.37 -5.06
CA CYS A 60 -2.48 -4.70 -4.46
C CYS A 60 -1.23 -5.45 -4.94
N GLU A 61 -0.89 -5.35 -6.21
CA GLU A 61 0.31 -5.96 -6.76
C GLU A 61 1.57 -5.37 -6.11
N PHE A 62 1.60 -4.05 -5.94
CA PHE A 62 2.72 -3.38 -5.31
C PHE A 62 2.89 -3.84 -3.85
N ALA A 63 1.78 -3.93 -3.12
CA ALA A 63 1.80 -4.40 -1.74
C ALA A 63 2.28 -5.86 -1.66
N SER A 64 1.82 -6.70 -2.60
CA SER A 64 2.23 -8.10 -2.66
C SER A 64 3.73 -8.23 -2.94
N ASP A 65 4.24 -7.43 -3.86
CA ASP A 65 5.67 -7.45 -4.19
C ASP A 65 6.53 -7.06 -2.99
N LEU A 66 6.13 -6.04 -2.24
CA LEU A 66 6.83 -5.62 -1.03
C LEU A 66 6.77 -6.71 0.05
N SER A 67 5.64 -7.37 0.17
CA SER A 67 5.47 -8.47 1.12
C SER A 67 6.39 -9.64 0.79
N LEU A 68 6.52 -9.97 -0.49
CA LEU A 68 7.42 -11.04 -0.95
C LEU A 68 8.89 -10.69 -0.70
N GLU A 69 9.27 -9.43 -0.93
CA GLU A 69 10.63 -8.98 -0.64
C GLU A 69 10.94 -9.08 0.84
N LYS A 70 9.98 -8.72 1.70
CA LYS A 70 10.14 -8.84 3.14
C LYS A 70 10.36 -10.30 3.55
N ASP A 71 9.57 -11.21 3.00
CA ASP A 71 9.69 -12.64 3.27
C ASP A 71 11.08 -13.18 2.87
N LYS A 72 11.58 -12.75 1.72
CA LYS A 72 12.91 -13.14 1.26
C LYS A 72 13.99 -12.66 2.22
N LYS A 73 13.90 -11.42 2.69
CA LYS A 73 14.87 -10.87 3.63
C LYS A 73 14.82 -11.62 4.95
N ASP A 74 13.63 -11.94 5.45
CA ASP A 74 13.48 -12.70 6.68
C ASP A 74 14.06 -14.09 6.57
N ARG A 75 13.95 -14.74 5.41
CA ARG A 75 14.53 -16.06 5.17
C ARG A 75 16.04 -16.03 5.10
N VAL A 76 16.59 -14.99 4.46
CA VAL A 76 18.04 -14.88 4.27
C VAL A 76 18.77 -14.63 5.58
N GLN A 77 18.10 -14.00 6.57
CA GLN A 77 18.70 -13.71 7.86
C GLN A 77 18.80 -14.94 8.77
N ASN A 78 18.26 -16.04 8.36
CA ASN A 78 18.36 -17.30 9.07
C ASN A 78 19.48 -18.16 8.44
#